data_58e7e9fee35e2fee36412fa5618ec200
#
_entry.id   58e7e9fee35e2fee36412fa5618ec200
#
_cell.length_a   1.000
_cell.length_b   1.000
_cell.length_c   1.000
_cell.angle_alpha   90.00
_cell.angle_beta   90.00
_cell.angle_gamma   90.00
#
_symmetry.space_group_name_H-M   'P 1'
#
loop_
_entity.id
_entity.type
_entity.pdbx_description
1 polymer ?
#
loop_
_entity_poly.entity_id
_entity_poly.type
_entity_poly.pdbx_seq_one_letter_code
_entity_poly.pdbx_strand_id
1 'polypeptide(L)'
;MNPFLALLPVALLLLAACSPASSDAPPVIRPVKTVITTSQPLDLTAQYAGEVRARYEIPLAFRVGGKITGRPVEVGQSVSAGEMLMQLDPGDLALTEQALRAQLGAARADRDQAHAEWQRAKALLARKLISLSDFDARRSAYEAAQARFDQAQSQLSGGTRQTGYTQLQADRAGVVTSMQAEVGQIVAAGQPVLHLALPGEKEIAISIPENRRDELSMGQDVSITIWAVPGKLYQGRIREISPLADPLTRTYGVKVTLMDPDDAVQLGMTAAVQSRHRVAEASVRLPLTAITERDGRPAVWVVDAQTLKVTLQPVTLGPFQDNNQVTIASGLVPGQRVVTAGVHKLYPNQQIRLLDNVP
;
A
#
# COMPACT_ATOMS: atom_id res chain seq x y z
N MET A 1 57.69 -5.58 -97.17
CA MET A 1 56.54 -6.49 -97.19
C MET A 1 56.49 -7.13 -95.81
N ASN A 2 55.65 -6.69 -94.94
CA ASN A 2 55.59 -7.08 -93.53
C ASN A 2 54.57 -8.21 -93.32
N PRO A 3 54.94 -9.37 -92.73
CA PRO A 3 54.08 -10.53 -92.54
C PRO A 3 53.27 -10.44 -91.21
N PHE A 4 52.99 -9.26 -90.63
CA PHE A 4 52.33 -9.10 -89.33
C PHE A 4 50.82 -8.78 -89.43
N LEU A 5 50.21 -8.79 -90.62
CA LEU A 5 48.81 -8.33 -90.77
C LEU A 5 47.76 -9.47 -90.86
N ALA A 6 48.20 -10.74 -90.74
CA ALA A 6 47.34 -11.90 -90.99
C ALA A 6 46.86 -12.62 -89.69
N LEU A 7 47.27 -12.18 -88.44
CA LEU A 7 46.96 -12.83 -87.16
C LEU A 7 45.83 -12.14 -86.35
N LEU A 8 45.28 -11.02 -86.82
CA LEU A 8 44.30 -10.24 -86.10
C LEU A 8 42.85 -10.76 -86.11
N PRO A 9 42.33 -11.49 -87.10
CA PRO A 9 40.94 -11.98 -87.08
C PRO A 9 40.74 -13.29 -86.25
N VAL A 10 41.78 -14.05 -85.88
CA VAL A 10 41.60 -15.29 -85.12
C VAL A 10 41.55 -15.06 -83.63
N ALA A 11 42.08 -13.94 -83.07
CA ALA A 11 42.07 -13.60 -81.69
C ALA A 11 40.68 -13.03 -81.26
N LEU A 12 39.87 -12.54 -82.19
CA LEU A 12 38.54 -11.91 -81.86
C LEU A 12 37.42 -12.95 -81.78
N LEU A 13 37.60 -14.17 -82.29
CA LEU A 13 36.61 -15.29 -82.21
C LEU A 13 36.69 -16.11 -80.95
N LEU A 14 37.70 -15.98 -80.10
CA LEU A 14 37.81 -16.69 -78.84
C LEU A 14 37.27 -15.98 -77.61
N LEU A 15 36.79 -14.73 -77.74
CA LEU A 15 36.22 -13.99 -76.64
C LEU A 15 34.64 -14.06 -76.52
N ALA A 16 33.99 -14.76 -77.44
CA ALA A 16 32.51 -14.88 -77.46
C ALA A 16 31.95 -16.11 -76.76
N ALA A 17 32.78 -16.92 -76.05
CA ALA A 17 32.35 -18.20 -75.45
C ALA A 17 32.20 -18.19 -73.92
N CYS A 18 32.21 -17.03 -73.25
CA CYS A 18 31.85 -16.91 -71.82
C CYS A 18 30.50 -16.20 -71.67
N SER A 19 29.41 -16.84 -72.11
CA SER A 19 28.08 -16.56 -71.56
C SER A 19 28.03 -17.20 -70.18
N PRO A 20 27.70 -16.44 -69.09
CA PRO A 20 27.45 -17.04 -67.82
C PRO A 20 26.22 -17.94 -67.98
N ALA A 21 26.41 -19.25 -67.87
CA ALA A 21 25.31 -20.20 -67.68
C ALA A 21 24.49 -19.74 -66.49
N SER A 22 23.26 -19.34 -66.74
CA SER A 22 22.25 -19.14 -65.67
C SER A 22 22.17 -20.47 -64.92
N SER A 23 22.82 -20.52 -63.78
CA SER A 23 22.71 -21.66 -62.86
C SER A 23 21.26 -21.60 -62.29
N ASP A 24 20.34 -22.26 -62.96
CA ASP A 24 19.05 -22.70 -62.39
C ASP A 24 19.36 -23.81 -61.40
N ALA A 25 20.03 -23.44 -60.30
CA ALA A 25 20.14 -24.36 -59.17
C ALA A 25 18.71 -24.60 -58.63
N PRO A 26 18.31 -25.86 -58.47
CA PRO A 26 16.96 -26.16 -57.95
C PRO A 26 16.71 -25.40 -56.67
N PRO A 27 15.51 -24.85 -56.43
CA PRO A 27 15.20 -24.03 -55.26
C PRO A 27 15.52 -24.83 -53.99
N VAL A 28 16.39 -24.30 -53.14
CA VAL A 28 16.79 -24.96 -51.90
C VAL A 28 15.59 -24.95 -50.95
N ILE A 29 14.88 -26.11 -50.91
CA ILE A 29 13.75 -26.31 -49.99
C ILE A 29 14.31 -26.53 -48.57
N ARG A 30 14.15 -25.55 -47.67
CA ARG A 30 14.67 -25.63 -46.31
C ARG A 30 13.63 -26.21 -45.33
N PRO A 31 14.04 -27.15 -44.46
CA PRO A 31 13.18 -27.61 -43.38
C PRO A 31 13.12 -26.56 -42.30
N VAL A 32 11.90 -26.22 -41.83
CA VAL A 32 11.65 -25.24 -40.75
C VAL A 32 10.65 -25.77 -39.71
N LYS A 33 10.83 -25.40 -38.45
CA LYS A 33 9.81 -25.61 -37.44
C LYS A 33 8.83 -24.43 -37.45
N THR A 34 7.56 -24.73 -37.26
CA THR A 34 6.50 -23.73 -37.28
C THR A 34 5.56 -23.88 -36.08
N VAL A 35 4.91 -22.80 -35.69
CA VAL A 35 3.82 -22.80 -34.73
C VAL A 35 2.62 -22.12 -35.35
N ILE A 36 1.42 -22.57 -35.04
CA ILE A 36 0.18 -21.86 -35.38
C ILE A 36 -0.09 -20.87 -34.26
N THR A 37 -0.25 -19.61 -34.62
CA THR A 37 -0.54 -18.56 -33.65
C THR A 37 -1.91 -18.76 -33.03
N THR A 38 -1.95 -18.83 -31.70
CA THR A 38 -3.20 -18.91 -30.94
C THR A 38 -3.38 -17.62 -30.14
N SER A 39 -4.62 -17.16 -30.07
CA SER A 39 -4.97 -16.05 -29.18
C SER A 39 -4.98 -16.56 -27.74
N GLN A 40 -4.17 -15.96 -26.89
CA GLN A 40 -4.18 -16.25 -25.46
C GLN A 40 -4.30 -14.92 -24.69
N PRO A 41 -5.12 -14.89 -23.63
CA PRO A 41 -5.18 -13.72 -22.77
C PRO A 41 -3.78 -13.49 -22.16
N LEU A 42 -3.36 -12.26 -22.11
CA LEU A 42 -2.10 -11.86 -21.45
C LEU A 42 -2.39 -11.62 -19.98
N ASP A 43 -1.94 -12.54 -19.13
CA ASP A 43 -1.94 -12.32 -17.69
C ASP A 43 -0.64 -11.60 -17.31
N LEU A 44 -0.73 -10.31 -17.04
CA LEU A 44 0.37 -9.53 -16.49
C LEU A 44 0.35 -9.68 -14.97
N THR A 45 1.45 -10.14 -14.40
CA THR A 45 1.64 -10.16 -12.95
C THR A 45 2.43 -8.93 -12.54
N ALA A 46 1.83 -8.11 -11.72
CA ALA A 46 2.48 -6.96 -11.11
C ALA A 46 2.79 -7.26 -9.65
N GLN A 47 3.99 -6.90 -9.19
CA GLN A 47 4.40 -7.07 -7.80
C GLN A 47 4.73 -5.73 -7.18
N TYR A 48 4.21 -5.49 -5.97
CA TYR A 48 4.39 -4.27 -5.19
C TYR A 48 4.90 -4.63 -3.80
N ALA A 49 5.97 -3.98 -3.38
CA ALA A 49 6.46 -4.11 -2.00
C ALA A 49 5.57 -3.28 -1.06
N GLY A 50 5.37 -3.79 0.15
CA GLY A 50 4.58 -3.15 1.19
C GLY A 50 4.97 -3.60 2.58
N GLU A 51 4.26 -3.07 3.55
CA GLU A 51 4.47 -3.31 4.96
C GLU A 51 3.16 -3.75 5.63
N VAL A 52 3.26 -4.71 6.54
CA VAL A 52 2.13 -5.14 7.37
C VAL A 52 1.84 -4.08 8.41
N ARG A 53 0.61 -3.55 8.41
CA ARG A 53 0.13 -2.56 9.39
C ARG A 53 -1.15 -3.03 10.06
N ALA A 54 -1.42 -2.49 11.23
CA ALA A 54 -2.74 -2.62 11.82
C ALA A 54 -3.73 -1.77 11.01
N ARG A 55 -4.96 -2.25 10.86
CA ARG A 55 -6.03 -1.47 10.21
C ARG A 55 -6.32 -0.17 10.94
N TYR A 56 -6.26 -0.19 12.27
CA TYR A 56 -6.49 0.97 13.12
C TYR A 56 -5.27 1.23 13.98
N GLU A 57 -4.69 2.37 13.79
CA GLU A 57 -3.60 2.90 14.60
C GLU A 57 -3.99 4.30 15.07
N ILE A 58 -3.91 4.54 16.38
CA ILE A 58 -4.32 5.79 16.99
C ILE A 58 -3.13 6.50 17.60
N PRO A 59 -2.94 7.80 17.31
CA PRO A 59 -2.00 8.63 18.04
C PRO A 59 -2.58 8.96 19.41
N LEU A 60 -1.82 8.75 20.47
CA LEU A 60 -2.18 9.11 21.83
C LEU A 60 -1.41 10.37 22.25
N ALA A 61 -2.11 11.26 22.93
CA ALA A 61 -1.60 12.56 23.37
C ALA A 61 -2.14 12.90 24.74
N PHE A 62 -1.37 13.68 25.50
CA PHE A 62 -1.87 14.25 26.76
C PHE A 62 -2.87 15.37 26.49
N ARG A 63 -3.86 15.51 27.39
CA ARG A 63 -4.85 16.60 27.34
C ARG A 63 -4.35 17.89 27.98
N VAL A 64 -3.22 17.83 28.69
CA VAL A 64 -2.52 18.94 29.34
C VAL A 64 -1.05 18.92 28.94
N GLY A 65 -0.41 20.08 28.93
CA GLY A 65 1.03 20.15 28.69
C GLY A 65 1.82 19.94 29.99
N GLY A 66 3.06 19.45 29.85
CA GLY A 66 3.95 19.24 30.98
C GLY A 66 5.22 18.48 30.62
N LYS A 67 6.08 18.25 31.60
CA LYS A 67 7.30 17.47 31.46
C LYS A 67 7.01 15.99 31.70
N ILE A 68 7.45 15.12 30.81
CA ILE A 68 7.32 13.67 30.98
C ILE A 68 8.25 13.21 32.10
N THR A 69 7.72 12.56 33.12
CA THR A 69 8.48 12.03 34.28
C THR A 69 8.60 10.51 34.26
N GLY A 70 7.70 9.82 33.57
CA GLY A 70 7.69 8.36 33.52
C GLY A 70 7.13 7.81 32.22
N ARG A 71 7.65 6.65 31.81
CA ARG A 71 7.22 5.86 30.65
C ARG A 71 7.38 4.39 30.98
N PRO A 72 6.35 3.74 31.55
CA PRO A 72 6.44 2.32 31.98
C PRO A 72 6.33 1.34 30.82
N VAL A 73 6.02 1.78 29.58
CA VAL A 73 5.80 0.90 28.42
C VAL A 73 6.89 1.08 27.36
N GLU A 74 7.11 0.03 26.56
CA GLU A 74 8.09 -0.02 25.47
C GLU A 74 7.41 -0.25 24.11
N VAL A 75 8.13 0.09 23.01
CA VAL A 75 7.68 -0.23 21.65
C VAL A 75 7.59 -1.76 21.49
N GLY A 76 6.50 -2.23 20.89
CA GLY A 76 6.20 -3.65 20.73
C GLY A 76 5.46 -4.27 21.92
N GLN A 77 5.31 -3.57 23.04
CA GLN A 77 4.58 -4.06 24.20
C GLN A 77 3.07 -4.06 23.96
N SER A 78 2.42 -5.16 24.34
CA SER A 78 0.96 -5.24 24.41
C SER A 78 0.47 -4.62 25.71
N VAL A 79 -0.54 -3.76 25.62
CA VAL A 79 -1.13 -3.06 26.76
C VAL A 79 -2.63 -3.32 26.85
N SER A 80 -3.16 -3.28 28.06
CA SER A 80 -4.58 -3.45 28.36
C SER A 80 -5.28 -2.09 28.45
N ALA A 81 -6.60 -2.08 28.32
CA ALA A 81 -7.39 -0.86 28.57
C ALA A 81 -7.21 -0.39 30.03
N GLY A 82 -6.97 0.91 30.23
CA GLY A 82 -6.70 1.52 31.55
C GLY A 82 -5.24 1.42 31.99
N GLU A 83 -4.37 0.73 31.27
CA GLU A 83 -2.95 0.62 31.61
C GLU A 83 -2.23 1.98 31.39
N MET A 84 -1.35 2.35 32.35
CA MET A 84 -0.61 3.59 32.29
C MET A 84 0.52 3.51 31.27
N LEU A 85 0.51 4.41 30.30
CA LEU A 85 1.49 4.45 29.20
C LEU A 85 2.60 5.47 29.45
N MET A 86 2.21 6.67 29.92
CA MET A 86 3.15 7.75 30.23
C MET A 86 2.58 8.62 31.34
N GLN A 87 3.48 9.37 32.01
CA GLN A 87 3.14 10.28 33.09
C GLN A 87 3.87 11.61 32.93
N LEU A 88 3.11 12.71 33.12
CA LEU A 88 3.67 14.05 33.26
C LEU A 88 3.91 14.37 34.74
N ASP A 89 4.76 15.39 34.97
CA ASP A 89 4.89 16.01 36.28
C ASP A 89 3.58 16.71 36.66
N PRO A 90 2.90 16.29 37.73
CA PRO A 90 1.65 16.90 38.15
C PRO A 90 1.82 18.22 38.93
N GLY A 91 3.07 18.61 39.27
CA GLY A 91 3.46 19.66 40.22
C GLY A 91 2.45 20.79 40.42
N ASP A 92 2.34 21.72 39.48
CA ASP A 92 1.46 22.89 39.60
C ASP A 92 -0.05 22.51 39.62
N LEU A 93 -0.45 21.46 38.89
CA LEU A 93 -1.83 20.97 38.89
C LEU A 93 -2.19 20.33 40.22
N ALA A 94 -1.28 19.60 40.84
CA ALA A 94 -1.50 19.02 42.16
C ALA A 94 -1.61 20.08 43.27
N LEU A 95 -0.79 21.12 43.21
CA LEU A 95 -0.90 22.27 44.12
C LEU A 95 -2.25 23.01 43.95
N THR A 96 -2.68 23.19 42.71
CA THR A 96 -4.00 23.79 42.41
C THR A 96 -5.13 22.92 42.95
N GLU A 97 -5.11 21.63 42.74
CA GLU A 97 -6.09 20.70 43.30
C GLU A 97 -6.14 20.77 44.85
N GLN A 98 -4.96 20.82 45.48
CA GLN A 98 -4.88 20.97 46.94
C GLN A 98 -5.52 22.27 47.46
N ALA A 99 -5.30 23.38 46.74
CA ALA A 99 -5.93 24.66 47.06
C ALA A 99 -7.48 24.59 46.95
N LEU A 100 -7.98 23.99 45.86
CA LEU A 100 -9.42 23.79 45.65
C LEU A 100 -10.02 22.82 46.70
N ARG A 101 -9.28 21.82 47.14
CA ARG A 101 -9.71 20.93 48.23
C ARG A 101 -9.85 21.66 49.57
N ALA A 102 -8.91 22.57 49.86
CA ALA A 102 -8.98 23.42 51.04
C ALA A 102 -10.18 24.40 50.97
N GLN A 103 -10.42 24.98 49.80
CA GLN A 103 -11.59 25.87 49.57
C GLN A 103 -12.91 25.14 49.76
N LEU A 104 -13.04 23.90 49.26
CA LEU A 104 -14.21 23.05 49.50
C LEU A 104 -14.40 22.78 50.99
N GLY A 105 -13.28 22.50 51.73
CA GLY A 105 -13.31 22.31 53.18
C GLY A 105 -13.89 23.51 53.93
N ALA A 106 -13.48 24.72 53.58
CA ALA A 106 -14.01 25.98 54.16
C ALA A 106 -15.51 26.15 53.82
N ALA A 107 -15.89 26.03 52.53
CA ALA A 107 -17.28 26.16 52.11
C ALA A 107 -18.20 25.13 52.76
N ARG A 108 -17.69 23.92 53.03
CA ARG A 108 -18.40 22.86 53.75
C ARG A 108 -18.67 23.30 55.21
N ALA A 109 -17.67 23.85 55.92
CA ALA A 109 -17.82 24.30 57.31
C ALA A 109 -18.85 25.44 57.40
N ASP A 110 -18.77 26.41 56.46
CA ASP A 110 -19.73 27.53 56.41
C ASP A 110 -21.15 27.03 56.17
N ARG A 111 -21.36 26.09 55.25
CA ARG A 111 -22.66 25.47 54.99
C ARG A 111 -23.21 24.74 56.21
N ASP A 112 -22.37 23.93 56.85
CA ASP A 112 -22.76 23.13 58.02
C ASP A 112 -23.16 24.04 59.22
N GLN A 113 -22.42 25.16 59.40
CA GLN A 113 -22.78 26.18 60.40
C GLN A 113 -24.13 26.83 60.04
N ALA A 114 -24.31 27.35 58.83
CA ALA A 114 -25.56 27.99 58.41
C ALA A 114 -26.76 27.02 58.48
N HIS A 115 -26.54 25.76 58.11
CA HIS A 115 -27.56 24.71 58.27
C HIS A 115 -28.00 24.51 59.70
N ALA A 116 -27.04 24.43 60.66
CA ALA A 116 -27.35 24.29 62.07
C ALA A 116 -28.09 25.51 62.63
N GLU A 117 -27.73 26.72 62.16
CA GLU A 117 -28.45 27.94 62.56
C GLU A 117 -29.87 27.98 62.00
N TRP A 118 -30.07 27.60 60.72
CA TRP A 118 -31.39 27.49 60.10
C TRP A 118 -32.28 26.45 60.85
N GLN A 119 -31.72 25.27 61.20
CA GLN A 119 -32.44 24.24 61.93
C GLN A 119 -32.89 24.74 63.32
N ARG A 120 -32.00 25.47 64.04
CA ARG A 120 -32.39 26.11 65.36
C ARG A 120 -33.46 27.14 65.13
N ALA A 121 -33.39 28.02 64.15
CA ALA A 121 -34.39 29.00 63.83
C ALA A 121 -35.71 28.34 63.47
N LYS A 122 -35.74 27.25 62.73
CA LYS A 122 -36.95 26.47 62.42
C LYS A 122 -37.64 25.96 63.67
N ALA A 123 -36.89 25.46 64.66
CA ALA A 123 -37.47 25.03 65.96
C ALA A 123 -38.00 26.16 66.81
N LEU A 124 -37.32 27.32 66.79
CA LEU A 124 -37.77 28.52 67.52
C LEU A 124 -39.02 29.17 66.87
N LEU A 125 -39.13 29.22 65.57
CA LEU A 125 -40.32 29.70 64.84
C LEU A 125 -41.53 28.83 65.14
N ALA A 126 -41.39 27.50 65.18
CA ALA A 126 -42.48 26.60 65.54
C ALA A 126 -43.03 26.87 66.97
N ARG A 127 -42.19 27.40 67.84
CA ARG A 127 -42.54 27.79 69.22
C ARG A 127 -42.95 29.28 69.28
N LYS A 128 -43.04 30.03 68.15
CA LYS A 128 -43.33 31.45 68.02
C LYS A 128 -42.39 32.40 68.83
N LEU A 129 -41.08 31.97 68.95
CA LEU A 129 -40.04 32.68 69.70
C LEU A 129 -39.18 33.60 68.83
N ILE A 130 -39.31 33.54 67.52
CA ILE A 130 -38.69 34.47 66.57
C ILE A 130 -39.65 34.91 65.48
N SER A 131 -39.29 36.00 64.79
CA SER A 131 -40.09 36.54 63.66
C SER A 131 -39.92 35.69 62.40
N LEU A 132 -40.88 35.75 61.46
CA LEU A 132 -40.79 35.14 60.16
C LEU A 132 -39.58 35.69 59.35
N SER A 133 -39.35 36.99 59.46
CA SER A 133 -38.19 37.66 58.82
C SER A 133 -36.85 37.11 59.30
N ASP A 134 -36.71 36.87 60.63
CA ASP A 134 -35.49 36.26 61.16
C ASP A 134 -35.27 34.80 60.65
N PHE A 135 -36.33 34.02 60.55
CA PHE A 135 -36.30 32.70 59.99
C PHE A 135 -35.93 32.75 58.52
N ASP A 136 -36.56 33.62 57.70
CA ASP A 136 -36.24 33.72 56.26
C ASP A 136 -34.81 34.19 56.03
N ALA A 137 -34.25 35.07 56.87
CA ALA A 137 -32.86 35.48 56.82
C ALA A 137 -31.92 34.30 57.07
N ARG A 138 -32.20 33.40 58.05
CA ARG A 138 -31.38 32.20 58.30
C ARG A 138 -31.50 31.14 57.18
N ARG A 139 -32.69 30.98 56.59
CA ARG A 139 -32.91 30.14 55.44
C ARG A 139 -32.12 30.63 54.23
N SER A 140 -32.20 31.91 53.91
CA SER A 140 -31.45 32.49 52.80
C SER A 140 -29.93 32.39 52.99
N ALA A 141 -29.45 32.57 54.24
CA ALA A 141 -28.04 32.39 54.56
C ALA A 141 -27.57 30.95 54.32
N TYR A 142 -28.39 29.94 54.71
CA TYR A 142 -28.11 28.53 54.43
C TYR A 142 -28.11 28.27 52.91
N GLU A 143 -29.12 28.73 52.16
CA GLU A 143 -29.23 28.55 50.73
C GLU A 143 -28.01 29.14 50.00
N ALA A 144 -27.56 30.35 50.43
CA ALA A 144 -26.36 30.98 49.90
C ALA A 144 -25.06 30.16 50.22
N ALA A 145 -24.94 29.63 51.45
CA ALA A 145 -23.80 28.80 51.85
C ALA A 145 -23.81 27.47 51.09
N GLN A 146 -24.98 26.87 50.87
CA GLN A 146 -25.12 25.66 50.06
C GLN A 146 -24.64 25.87 48.59
N ALA A 147 -25.07 27.00 47.99
CA ALA A 147 -24.64 27.34 46.63
C ALA A 147 -23.11 27.51 46.50
N ARG A 148 -22.47 28.13 47.54
CA ARG A 148 -20.99 28.24 47.57
C ARG A 148 -20.32 26.88 47.71
N PHE A 149 -20.85 25.98 48.53
CA PHE A 149 -20.34 24.61 48.67
C PHE A 149 -20.45 23.88 47.36
N ASP A 150 -21.58 23.91 46.64
CA ASP A 150 -21.77 23.25 45.37
C ASP A 150 -20.83 23.81 44.29
N GLN A 151 -20.59 25.12 44.31
CA GLN A 151 -19.61 25.78 43.43
C GLN A 151 -18.18 25.26 43.71
N ALA A 152 -17.74 25.24 44.98
CA ALA A 152 -16.42 24.78 45.36
C ALA A 152 -16.24 23.31 45.05
N GLN A 153 -17.27 22.48 45.21
CA GLN A 153 -17.27 21.05 44.84
C GLN A 153 -17.07 20.87 43.32
N SER A 154 -17.76 21.69 42.52
CA SER A 154 -17.63 21.66 41.05
C SER A 154 -16.24 22.09 40.61
N GLN A 155 -15.65 23.10 41.25
CA GLN A 155 -14.27 23.55 40.98
C GLN A 155 -13.25 22.50 41.33
N LEU A 156 -13.35 21.83 42.51
CA LEU A 156 -12.45 20.71 42.86
C LEU A 156 -12.56 19.57 41.86
N SER A 157 -13.79 19.20 41.48
CA SER A 157 -14.01 18.16 40.47
C SER A 157 -13.33 18.48 39.13
N GLY A 158 -13.31 19.76 38.74
CA GLY A 158 -12.57 20.26 37.58
C GLY A 158 -11.04 20.09 37.75
N GLY A 159 -10.52 20.54 38.89
CA GLY A 159 -9.08 20.41 39.22
C GLY A 159 -8.60 18.95 39.24
N THR A 160 -9.34 18.08 39.94
CA THR A 160 -9.00 16.63 39.99
C THR A 160 -8.97 15.99 38.60
N ARG A 161 -9.89 16.35 37.70
CA ARG A 161 -9.82 15.86 36.30
C ARG A 161 -8.58 16.38 35.57
N GLN A 162 -8.20 17.65 35.77
CA GLN A 162 -6.98 18.19 35.16
C GLN A 162 -5.72 17.48 35.66
N THR A 163 -5.61 17.21 36.97
CA THR A 163 -4.52 16.42 37.53
C THR A 163 -4.53 15.02 36.96
N GLY A 164 -5.70 14.38 36.81
CA GLY A 164 -5.84 13.06 36.18
C GLY A 164 -5.32 13.03 34.73
N TYR A 165 -5.39 14.13 33.97
CA TYR A 165 -4.87 14.22 32.61
C TYR A 165 -3.35 14.22 32.51
N THR A 166 -2.63 14.28 33.63
CA THR A 166 -1.17 14.07 33.64
C THR A 166 -0.78 12.60 33.50
N GLN A 167 -1.73 11.68 33.63
CA GLN A 167 -1.54 10.25 33.37
C GLN A 167 -2.15 9.91 32.02
N LEU A 168 -1.32 9.43 31.10
CA LEU A 168 -1.76 8.90 29.82
C LEU A 168 -2.01 7.41 29.98
N GLN A 169 -3.27 7.01 29.83
CA GLN A 169 -3.70 5.63 29.92
C GLN A 169 -4.21 5.17 28.55
N ALA A 170 -4.11 3.85 28.27
CA ALA A 170 -4.67 3.27 27.08
C ALA A 170 -6.19 3.22 27.18
N ASP A 171 -6.90 3.86 26.24
CA ASP A 171 -8.35 3.79 26.18
C ASP A 171 -8.85 2.37 25.82
N ARG A 172 -8.02 1.58 25.17
CA ARG A 172 -8.30 0.22 24.67
C ARG A 172 -7.04 -0.63 24.73
N ALA A 173 -7.21 -1.94 24.72
CA ALA A 173 -6.09 -2.86 24.52
C ALA A 173 -5.47 -2.67 23.13
N GLY A 174 -4.15 -2.85 23.03
CA GLY A 174 -3.43 -2.69 21.79
C GLY A 174 -1.94 -3.00 21.92
N VAL A 175 -1.18 -2.71 20.88
CA VAL A 175 0.28 -2.82 20.85
C VAL A 175 0.88 -1.45 20.56
N VAL A 176 1.88 -1.04 21.35
CA VAL A 176 2.61 0.21 21.14
C VAL A 176 3.48 0.07 19.88
N THR A 177 3.20 0.84 18.82
CA THR A 177 3.91 0.73 17.53
C THR A 177 5.07 1.71 17.42
N SER A 178 4.93 2.91 17.99
CA SER A 178 5.99 3.92 17.96
C SER A 178 5.91 4.87 19.15
N MET A 179 7.05 5.43 19.51
CA MET A 179 7.20 6.48 20.51
C MET A 179 7.69 7.76 19.82
N GLN A 180 7.08 8.89 20.16
CA GLN A 180 7.40 10.20 19.61
C GLN A 180 7.92 11.17 20.68
N ALA A 181 7.89 10.77 21.95
CA ALA A 181 8.39 11.57 23.06
C ALA A 181 9.07 10.71 24.12
N GLU A 182 10.06 11.28 24.80
CA GLU A 182 10.90 10.61 25.79
C GLU A 182 10.80 11.24 27.17
N VAL A 183 11.20 10.48 28.20
CA VAL A 183 11.26 10.96 29.58
C VAL A 183 12.20 12.18 29.66
N GLY A 184 11.75 13.22 30.35
CA GLY A 184 12.45 14.50 30.48
C GLY A 184 12.03 15.54 29.44
N GLN A 185 11.35 15.17 28.36
CA GLN A 185 10.83 16.08 27.34
C GLN A 185 9.59 16.83 27.84
N ILE A 186 9.45 18.11 27.42
CA ILE A 186 8.25 18.91 27.62
C ILE A 186 7.37 18.78 26.38
N VAL A 187 6.11 18.43 26.57
CA VAL A 187 5.12 18.26 25.52
C VAL A 187 3.93 19.19 25.69
N ALA A 188 3.34 19.60 24.60
CA ALA A 188 2.12 20.41 24.59
C ALA A 188 0.87 19.53 24.67
N ALA A 189 -0.25 20.11 25.11
CA ALA A 189 -1.55 19.46 25.03
C ALA A 189 -1.91 19.13 23.57
N GLY A 190 -2.36 17.90 23.30
CA GLY A 190 -2.71 17.43 21.95
C GLY A 190 -1.54 17.00 21.07
N GLN A 191 -0.30 17.14 21.54
CA GLN A 191 0.88 16.65 20.82
C GLN A 191 0.94 15.12 20.93
N PRO A 192 0.96 14.37 19.80
CA PRO A 192 1.13 12.92 19.84
C PRO A 192 2.43 12.51 20.52
N VAL A 193 2.38 11.56 21.44
CA VAL A 193 3.56 11.06 22.18
C VAL A 193 3.86 9.60 21.88
N LEU A 194 2.86 8.83 21.49
CA LEU A 194 3.00 7.44 21.04
C LEU A 194 1.86 7.04 20.12
N HIS A 195 2.03 5.94 19.38
CA HIS A 195 0.99 5.31 18.58
C HIS A 195 0.62 3.95 19.14
N LEU A 196 -0.67 3.65 19.14
CA LEU A 196 -1.24 2.38 19.60
C LEU A 196 -1.97 1.71 18.44
N ALA A 197 -1.47 0.55 18.00
CA ALA A 197 -2.18 -0.32 17.06
C ALA A 197 -3.25 -1.10 17.80
N LEU A 198 -4.48 -1.03 17.30
CA LEU A 198 -5.58 -1.80 17.88
C LEU A 198 -5.55 -3.25 17.37
N PRO A 199 -5.93 -4.24 18.21
CA PRO A 199 -6.06 -5.62 17.77
C PRO A 199 -7.16 -5.75 16.71
N GLY A 200 -6.99 -6.67 15.76
CA GLY A 200 -7.97 -6.93 14.72
C GLY A 200 -7.34 -7.18 13.36
N GLU A 201 -7.98 -6.68 12.33
CA GLU A 201 -7.56 -6.89 10.95
C GLU A 201 -6.19 -6.25 10.67
N LYS A 202 -5.34 -7.02 9.97
CA LYS A 202 -4.06 -6.55 9.45
C LYS A 202 -4.21 -6.17 7.98
N GLU A 203 -3.49 -5.17 7.56
CA GLU A 203 -3.47 -4.66 6.19
C GLU A 203 -2.04 -4.58 5.67
N ILE A 204 -1.89 -4.70 4.37
CA ILE A 204 -0.62 -4.40 3.70
C ILE A 204 -0.74 -3.00 3.09
N ALA A 205 0.10 -2.09 3.53
CA ALA A 205 0.23 -0.77 2.92
C ALA A 205 1.26 -0.84 1.79
N ILE A 206 0.83 -0.56 0.57
CA ILE A 206 1.70 -0.49 -0.62
C ILE A 206 1.62 0.89 -1.25
N SER A 207 2.65 1.26 -2.02
CA SER A 207 2.69 2.50 -2.80
C SER A 207 2.83 2.16 -4.28
N ILE A 208 1.96 2.73 -5.12
CA ILE A 208 1.89 2.45 -6.55
C ILE A 208 2.27 3.69 -7.34
N PRO A 209 3.21 3.62 -8.28
CA PRO A 209 3.52 4.71 -9.19
C PRO A 209 2.29 5.16 -10.00
N GLU A 210 2.21 6.45 -10.32
CA GLU A 210 1.08 7.06 -11.04
C GLU A 210 0.77 6.36 -12.37
N ASN A 211 1.81 5.99 -13.14
CA ASN A 211 1.66 5.31 -14.42
C ASN A 211 1.14 3.87 -14.33
N ARG A 212 1.02 3.31 -13.11
CA ARG A 212 0.52 1.95 -12.87
C ARG A 212 -0.78 1.94 -12.05
N ARG A 213 -1.36 3.12 -11.80
CA ARG A 213 -2.57 3.28 -10.98
C ARG A 213 -3.73 2.41 -11.45
N ASP A 214 -3.90 2.29 -12.77
CA ASP A 214 -5.02 1.57 -13.40
C ASP A 214 -4.85 0.04 -13.40
N GLU A 215 -3.69 -0.48 -12.96
CA GLU A 215 -3.46 -1.92 -12.80
C GLU A 215 -4.20 -2.51 -11.58
N LEU A 216 -4.65 -1.67 -10.65
CA LEU A 216 -5.34 -2.08 -9.44
C LEU A 216 -6.72 -1.44 -9.33
N SER A 217 -7.68 -2.24 -8.85
CA SER A 217 -9.06 -1.81 -8.63
C SER A 217 -9.53 -2.14 -7.21
N MET A 218 -10.44 -1.33 -6.68
CA MET A 218 -11.06 -1.60 -5.39
C MET A 218 -11.81 -2.94 -5.42
N GLY A 219 -11.68 -3.72 -4.35
CA GLY A 219 -12.31 -5.04 -4.24
C GLY A 219 -11.58 -6.16 -4.97
N GLN A 220 -10.49 -5.87 -5.68
CA GLN A 220 -9.69 -6.87 -6.40
C GLN A 220 -8.98 -7.79 -5.40
N ASP A 221 -9.05 -9.10 -5.66
CA ASP A 221 -8.30 -10.11 -4.92
C ASP A 221 -6.85 -10.14 -5.41
N VAL A 222 -5.92 -10.27 -4.46
CA VAL A 222 -4.48 -10.28 -4.68
C VAL A 222 -3.82 -11.37 -3.85
N SER A 223 -2.67 -11.85 -4.30
CA SER A 223 -1.85 -12.80 -3.55
C SER A 223 -0.75 -12.05 -2.79
N ILE A 224 -0.47 -12.46 -1.57
CA ILE A 224 0.47 -11.78 -0.68
C ILE A 224 1.50 -12.81 -0.19
N THR A 225 2.77 -12.45 -0.30
CA THR A 225 3.88 -13.18 0.32
C THR A 225 4.54 -12.29 1.35
N ILE A 226 4.87 -12.84 2.52
CA ILE A 226 5.54 -12.13 3.61
C ILE A 226 6.95 -12.66 3.71
N TRP A 227 7.95 -11.79 3.64
CA TRP A 227 9.35 -12.20 3.56
C TRP A 227 9.80 -12.99 4.79
N ALA A 228 9.31 -12.60 5.97
CA ALA A 228 9.62 -13.28 7.22
C ALA A 228 8.92 -14.64 7.38
N VAL A 229 7.95 -15.00 6.49
CA VAL A 229 7.20 -16.26 6.53
C VAL A 229 7.33 -16.94 5.15
N PRO A 230 8.49 -17.51 4.82
CA PRO A 230 8.76 -18.07 3.51
C PRO A 230 7.87 -19.29 3.22
N GLY A 231 7.48 -19.45 1.96
CA GLY A 231 6.71 -20.61 1.48
C GLY A 231 5.21 -20.53 1.75
N LYS A 232 4.71 -19.48 2.40
CA LYS A 232 3.27 -19.28 2.64
C LYS A 232 2.70 -18.18 1.74
N LEU A 233 1.61 -18.51 1.08
CA LEU A 233 0.84 -17.57 0.25
C LEU A 233 -0.44 -17.20 0.98
N TYR A 234 -0.61 -15.91 1.23
CA TYR A 234 -1.83 -15.36 1.82
C TYR A 234 -2.69 -14.74 0.72
N GLN A 235 -3.97 -14.67 0.99
CA GLN A 235 -4.92 -13.93 0.15
C GLN A 235 -5.18 -12.56 0.75
N GLY A 236 -5.41 -11.58 -0.10
CA GLY A 236 -5.80 -10.25 0.32
C GLY A 236 -6.77 -9.63 -0.66
N ARG A 237 -7.43 -8.56 -0.20
CA ARG A 237 -8.36 -7.79 -1.03
C ARG A 237 -8.04 -6.31 -0.93
N ILE A 238 -7.97 -5.64 -2.07
CA ILE A 238 -7.76 -4.19 -2.13
C ILE A 238 -8.98 -3.50 -1.52
N ARG A 239 -8.77 -2.83 -0.39
CA ARG A 239 -9.83 -2.13 0.35
C ARG A 239 -9.90 -0.64 0.00
N GLU A 240 -8.74 -0.03 -0.18
CA GLU A 240 -8.64 1.41 -0.34
C GLU A 240 -7.52 1.75 -1.33
N ILE A 241 -7.80 2.66 -2.24
CA ILE A 241 -6.81 3.29 -3.09
C ILE A 241 -6.94 4.79 -2.83
N SER A 242 -5.86 5.43 -2.37
CA SER A 242 -5.86 6.87 -2.13
C SER A 242 -6.32 7.63 -3.38
N PRO A 243 -7.22 8.61 -3.26
CA PRO A 243 -7.63 9.43 -4.39
C PRO A 243 -6.55 10.44 -4.82
N LEU A 244 -5.57 10.72 -3.93
CA LEU A 244 -4.48 11.66 -4.17
C LEU A 244 -3.15 10.94 -4.11
N ALA A 245 -2.26 11.28 -5.05
CA ALA A 245 -0.87 10.85 -4.99
C ALA A 245 -0.12 11.63 -3.91
N ASP A 246 0.80 10.97 -3.25
CA ASP A 246 1.77 11.63 -2.39
C ASP A 246 2.64 12.57 -3.24
N PRO A 247 2.70 13.87 -2.92
CA PRO A 247 3.39 14.86 -3.75
C PRO A 247 4.91 14.67 -3.79
N LEU A 248 5.49 14.03 -2.79
CA LEU A 248 6.92 13.81 -2.70
C LEU A 248 7.37 12.59 -3.51
N THR A 249 6.63 11.49 -3.38
CA THR A 249 6.99 10.20 -4.00
C THR A 249 6.31 9.96 -5.34
N ARG A 250 5.28 10.74 -5.69
CA ARG A 250 4.44 10.56 -6.88
C ARG A 250 3.79 9.17 -6.93
N THR A 251 3.41 8.64 -5.77
CA THR A 251 2.78 7.33 -5.64
C THR A 251 1.41 7.43 -4.99
N TYR A 252 0.52 6.52 -5.35
CA TYR A 252 -0.77 6.34 -4.70
C TYR A 252 -0.65 5.31 -3.59
N GLY A 253 -1.11 5.65 -2.39
CA GLY A 253 -1.22 4.70 -1.28
C GLY A 253 -2.36 3.71 -1.53
N VAL A 254 -2.10 2.42 -1.34
CA VAL A 254 -3.12 1.37 -1.42
C VAL A 254 -3.07 0.52 -0.17
N LYS A 255 -4.23 0.21 0.39
CA LYS A 255 -4.38 -0.66 1.55
C LYS A 255 -5.07 -1.96 1.12
N VAL A 256 -4.41 -3.04 1.42
CA VAL A 256 -4.86 -4.40 1.09
C VAL A 256 -5.19 -5.12 2.40
N THR A 257 -6.44 -5.44 2.63
CA THR A 257 -6.82 -6.26 3.79
C THR A 257 -6.24 -7.66 3.65
N LEU A 258 -5.50 -8.12 4.65
CA LEU A 258 -4.96 -9.46 4.72
C LEU A 258 -6.02 -10.42 5.25
N MET A 259 -6.36 -11.44 4.46
CA MET A 259 -7.36 -12.45 4.83
C MET A 259 -6.70 -13.54 5.67
N ASP A 260 -7.35 -13.89 6.78
CA ASP A 260 -6.97 -15.00 7.66
C ASP A 260 -5.46 -15.02 8.03
N PRO A 261 -4.90 -13.88 8.54
CA PRO A 261 -3.52 -13.86 9.00
C PRO A 261 -3.35 -14.75 10.22
N ASP A 262 -2.32 -15.58 10.21
CA ASP A 262 -1.92 -16.33 11.40
C ASP A 262 -1.05 -15.47 12.34
N ASP A 263 -0.69 -16.06 13.50
CA ASP A 263 0.11 -15.39 14.53
C ASP A 263 1.56 -15.12 14.08
N ALA A 264 2.04 -15.80 13.04
CA ALA A 264 3.37 -15.56 12.48
C ALA A 264 3.48 -14.21 11.78
N VAL A 265 2.36 -13.62 11.34
CA VAL A 265 2.33 -12.32 10.68
C VAL A 265 2.32 -11.22 11.73
N GLN A 266 3.41 -10.46 11.83
CA GLN A 266 3.53 -9.36 12.77
C GLN A 266 3.55 -8.00 12.06
N LEU A 267 3.17 -6.94 12.79
CA LEU A 267 3.23 -5.57 12.30
C LEU A 267 4.68 -5.18 11.96
N GLY A 268 4.86 -4.38 10.92
CA GLY A 268 6.18 -3.96 10.44
C GLY A 268 6.87 -4.96 9.49
N MET A 269 6.33 -6.17 9.31
CA MET A 269 6.90 -7.13 8.36
C MET A 269 6.76 -6.64 6.92
N THR A 270 7.81 -6.88 6.12
CA THR A 270 7.78 -6.62 4.68
C THR A 270 6.97 -7.68 3.96
N ALA A 271 6.07 -7.23 3.10
CA ALA A 271 5.22 -8.06 2.26
C ALA A 271 5.36 -7.69 0.78
N ALA A 272 5.11 -8.65 -0.10
CA ALA A 272 4.96 -8.42 -1.53
C ALA A 272 3.54 -8.78 -1.96
N VAL A 273 2.84 -7.80 -2.50
CA VAL A 273 1.49 -7.95 -3.05
C VAL A 273 1.60 -8.22 -4.54
N GLN A 274 1.05 -9.35 -4.99
CA GLN A 274 1.01 -9.74 -6.40
C GLN A 274 -0.42 -9.58 -6.92
N SER A 275 -0.56 -8.72 -7.91
CA SER A 275 -1.80 -8.51 -8.65
C SER A 275 -1.71 -9.20 -10.00
N ARG A 276 -2.76 -9.91 -10.41
CA ARG A 276 -2.91 -10.42 -11.77
C ARG A 276 -3.87 -9.50 -12.51
N HIS A 277 -3.35 -8.87 -13.55
CA HIS A 277 -4.16 -8.08 -14.46
C HIS A 277 -4.29 -8.83 -15.78
N ARG A 278 -5.52 -9.21 -16.13
CA ARG A 278 -5.79 -9.85 -17.42
C ARG A 278 -6.02 -8.77 -18.46
N VAL A 279 -5.08 -8.63 -19.38
CA VAL A 279 -5.28 -7.77 -20.55
C VAL A 279 -6.20 -8.52 -21.53
N ALA A 280 -7.37 -7.93 -21.79
CA ALA A 280 -8.38 -8.53 -22.64
C ALA A 280 -7.99 -8.60 -24.13
N GLU A 281 -6.94 -7.88 -24.53
CA GLU A 281 -6.46 -7.93 -25.91
C GLU A 281 -5.84 -9.31 -26.18
N ALA A 282 -6.42 -9.95 -27.19
CA ALA A 282 -5.97 -11.22 -27.73
C ALA A 282 -4.54 -11.09 -28.23
N SER A 283 -3.57 -11.52 -27.45
CA SER A 283 -2.17 -11.44 -27.81
C SER A 283 -1.65 -12.79 -28.34
N VAL A 284 -0.82 -12.71 -29.36
CA VAL A 284 -0.09 -13.86 -29.91
C VAL A 284 1.25 -13.98 -29.17
N ARG A 285 1.58 -15.17 -28.68
CA ARG A 285 2.89 -15.44 -28.08
C ARG A 285 3.75 -16.24 -29.03
N LEU A 286 5.01 -15.85 -29.15
CA LEU A 286 5.99 -16.55 -29.97
C LEU A 286 7.29 -16.75 -29.18
N PRO A 287 8.01 -17.86 -29.42
CA PRO A 287 9.39 -18.01 -28.94
C PRO A 287 10.26 -16.89 -29.53
N LEU A 288 11.22 -16.39 -28.78
CA LEU A 288 12.18 -15.37 -29.27
C LEU A 288 12.92 -15.85 -30.52
N THR A 289 13.08 -17.14 -30.70
CA THR A 289 13.69 -17.74 -31.89
C THR A 289 12.91 -17.54 -33.20
N ALA A 290 11.63 -17.14 -33.08
CA ALA A 290 10.77 -16.80 -34.24
C ALA A 290 10.98 -15.35 -34.74
N ILE A 291 11.57 -14.50 -33.90
CA ILE A 291 11.78 -13.10 -34.23
C ILE A 291 13.06 -12.96 -35.04
N THR A 292 12.96 -12.23 -36.13
CA THR A 292 14.08 -11.76 -36.93
C THR A 292 14.07 -10.26 -37.05
N GLU A 293 15.17 -9.66 -37.44
CA GLU A 293 15.25 -8.22 -37.66
C GLU A 293 15.51 -7.96 -39.15
N ARG A 294 14.76 -7.01 -39.70
CA ARG A 294 14.98 -6.53 -41.06
C ARG A 294 14.85 -5.00 -41.09
N ASP A 295 15.85 -4.35 -41.64
CA ASP A 295 15.91 -2.90 -41.73
C ASP A 295 15.69 -2.17 -40.38
N GLY A 296 16.27 -2.74 -39.28
CA GLY A 296 16.15 -2.21 -37.93
C GLY A 296 14.77 -2.42 -37.28
N ARG A 297 13.91 -3.28 -37.87
CA ARG A 297 12.55 -3.55 -37.33
C ARG A 297 12.34 -5.04 -37.06
N PRO A 298 11.69 -5.40 -35.96
CA PRO A 298 11.32 -6.78 -35.70
C PRO A 298 10.29 -7.28 -36.71
N ALA A 299 10.53 -8.53 -37.17
CA ALA A 299 9.66 -9.18 -38.14
C ALA A 299 9.62 -10.68 -37.89
N VAL A 300 8.63 -11.37 -38.45
CA VAL A 300 8.48 -12.82 -38.41
C VAL A 300 8.22 -13.39 -39.79
N TRP A 301 8.55 -14.65 -39.97
CA TRP A 301 8.24 -15.35 -41.20
C TRP A 301 6.89 -16.07 -41.09
N VAL A 302 5.92 -15.61 -41.89
CA VAL A 302 4.59 -16.24 -41.98
C VAL A 302 4.57 -17.20 -43.16
N VAL A 303 4.09 -18.39 -42.94
CA VAL A 303 3.99 -19.46 -43.94
C VAL A 303 2.60 -19.44 -44.56
N ASP A 304 2.54 -19.33 -45.87
CA ASP A 304 1.33 -19.58 -46.63
C ASP A 304 1.00 -21.08 -46.65
N ALA A 305 -0.20 -21.43 -46.18
CA ALA A 305 -0.59 -22.83 -45.97
C ALA A 305 -0.77 -23.64 -47.27
N GLN A 306 -1.04 -22.97 -48.41
CA GLN A 306 -1.28 -23.62 -49.68
C GLN A 306 0.01 -23.80 -50.51
N THR A 307 0.84 -22.75 -50.54
CA THR A 307 2.02 -22.69 -51.39
C THR A 307 3.29 -23.09 -50.65
N LEU A 308 3.26 -23.21 -49.32
CA LEU A 308 4.42 -23.42 -48.45
C LEU A 308 5.55 -22.42 -48.69
N LYS A 309 5.20 -21.20 -49.09
CA LYS A 309 6.14 -20.07 -49.21
C LYS A 309 6.10 -19.18 -47.96
N VAL A 310 7.25 -18.60 -47.67
CA VAL A 310 7.38 -17.69 -46.51
C VAL A 310 7.34 -16.25 -46.95
N THR A 311 6.61 -15.44 -46.18
CA THR A 311 6.54 -13.98 -46.32
C THR A 311 7.00 -13.31 -45.04
N LEU A 312 7.86 -12.31 -45.16
CA LEU A 312 8.31 -11.55 -44.00
C LEU A 312 7.25 -10.53 -43.60
N GLN A 313 6.78 -10.60 -42.36
CA GLN A 313 5.76 -9.72 -41.81
C GLN A 313 6.32 -8.91 -40.66
N PRO A 314 6.36 -7.55 -40.78
CA PRO A 314 6.76 -6.70 -39.65
C PRO A 314 5.78 -6.84 -38.47
N VAL A 315 6.33 -6.84 -37.26
CA VAL A 315 5.55 -6.98 -36.02
C VAL A 315 5.99 -5.95 -34.99
N THR A 316 5.10 -5.60 -34.08
CA THR A 316 5.44 -4.80 -32.89
C THR A 316 5.53 -5.75 -31.71
N LEU A 317 6.68 -5.72 -31.01
CA LEU A 317 6.88 -6.56 -29.82
C LEU A 317 6.21 -5.89 -28.61
N GLY A 318 5.58 -6.71 -27.79
CA GLY A 318 5.08 -6.37 -26.47
C GLY A 318 6.02 -6.84 -25.37
N PRO A 319 5.54 -7.02 -24.15
CA PRO A 319 6.34 -7.47 -23.01
C PRO A 319 6.99 -8.84 -23.26
N PHE A 320 8.25 -8.96 -22.84
CA PHE A 320 8.93 -10.25 -22.72
C PHE A 320 8.37 -11.02 -21.52
N GLN A 321 8.26 -12.34 -21.69
CA GLN A 321 7.79 -13.23 -20.63
C GLN A 321 8.86 -14.21 -20.20
N ASP A 322 8.66 -14.81 -19.03
CA ASP A 322 9.46 -15.94 -18.59
C ASP A 322 9.35 -17.08 -19.62
N ASN A 323 10.36 -17.97 -19.70
CA ASN A 323 10.46 -19.05 -20.66
C ASN A 323 10.82 -18.66 -22.11
N ASN A 324 11.56 -17.55 -22.32
CA ASN A 324 12.06 -17.17 -23.63
C ASN A 324 10.98 -16.91 -24.69
N GLN A 325 9.80 -16.41 -24.24
CA GLN A 325 8.69 -16.02 -25.11
C GLN A 325 8.52 -14.51 -25.14
N VAL A 326 8.01 -13.99 -26.27
CA VAL A 326 7.64 -12.60 -26.45
C VAL A 326 6.19 -12.50 -26.92
N THR A 327 5.51 -11.51 -26.39
CA THR A 327 4.15 -11.16 -26.82
C THR A 327 4.23 -10.28 -28.08
N ILE A 328 3.41 -10.55 -29.06
CA ILE A 328 3.25 -9.72 -30.26
C ILE A 328 2.08 -8.77 -30.05
N ALA A 329 2.37 -7.48 -29.92
CA ALA A 329 1.35 -6.44 -29.70
C ALA A 329 0.54 -6.15 -30.96
N SER A 330 1.18 -6.18 -32.14
CA SER A 330 0.47 -5.99 -33.43
C SER A 330 1.27 -6.61 -34.58
N GLY A 331 0.59 -6.81 -35.71
CA GLY A 331 1.22 -7.35 -36.92
C GLY A 331 0.97 -8.82 -37.17
N LEU A 332 0.29 -9.57 -36.26
CA LEU A 332 -0.11 -10.95 -36.50
C LEU A 332 -1.59 -11.16 -36.19
N VAL A 333 -2.22 -12.09 -36.89
CA VAL A 333 -3.58 -12.53 -36.66
C VAL A 333 -3.55 -13.97 -36.11
N PRO A 334 -4.42 -14.34 -35.17
CA PRO A 334 -4.56 -15.73 -34.73
C PRO A 334 -4.87 -16.67 -35.89
N GLY A 335 -4.30 -17.86 -35.88
CA GLY A 335 -4.42 -18.86 -36.95
C GLY A 335 -3.31 -18.82 -38.01
N GLN A 336 -2.47 -17.79 -38.05
CA GLN A 336 -1.32 -17.76 -38.95
C GLN A 336 -0.24 -18.76 -38.52
N ARG A 337 0.44 -19.37 -39.50
CA ARG A 337 1.57 -20.24 -39.24
C ARG A 337 2.88 -19.47 -39.32
N VAL A 338 3.66 -19.46 -38.25
CA VAL A 338 4.88 -18.69 -38.08
C VAL A 338 6.06 -19.62 -37.91
N VAL A 339 7.18 -19.32 -38.58
CA VAL A 339 8.46 -20.09 -38.46
C VAL A 339 9.09 -19.77 -37.10
N THR A 340 9.45 -20.83 -36.35
CA THR A 340 10.06 -20.71 -35.00
C THR A 340 11.54 -21.13 -34.97
N ALA A 341 12.02 -21.87 -36.00
CA ALA A 341 13.42 -22.21 -36.12
C ALA A 341 13.86 -22.18 -37.58
N GLY A 342 15.10 -21.70 -37.80
CA GLY A 342 15.69 -21.56 -39.16
C GLY A 342 15.44 -20.15 -39.78
N VAL A 343 14.95 -19.19 -39.04
CA VAL A 343 14.53 -17.86 -39.49
C VAL A 343 15.62 -17.03 -40.19
N HIS A 344 16.90 -17.16 -39.77
CA HIS A 344 18.02 -16.37 -40.29
C HIS A 344 18.51 -16.78 -41.69
N LYS A 345 18.01 -17.91 -42.21
CA LYS A 345 18.45 -18.47 -43.52
C LYS A 345 17.34 -18.39 -44.56
N LEU A 346 16.26 -17.69 -44.29
CA LEU A 346 15.11 -17.60 -45.18
C LEU A 346 15.13 -16.29 -45.99
N TYR A 347 14.57 -16.39 -47.20
CA TYR A 347 14.39 -15.26 -48.11
C TYR A 347 12.91 -15.13 -48.45
N PRO A 348 12.43 -13.94 -48.79
CA PRO A 348 11.04 -13.72 -49.21
C PRO A 348 10.64 -14.64 -50.38
N ASN A 349 9.45 -15.19 -50.34
CA ASN A 349 8.87 -16.12 -51.33
C ASN A 349 9.63 -17.47 -51.44
N GLN A 350 10.53 -17.80 -50.54
CA GLN A 350 11.20 -19.07 -50.52
C GLN A 350 10.23 -20.20 -50.17
N GLN A 351 10.30 -21.30 -50.96
CA GLN A 351 9.55 -22.51 -50.64
C GLN A 351 10.26 -23.27 -49.51
N ILE A 352 9.50 -23.77 -48.54
CA ILE A 352 9.97 -24.46 -47.37
C ILE A 352 9.34 -25.86 -47.24
N ARG A 353 9.94 -26.68 -46.41
CA ARG A 353 9.35 -27.94 -45.95
C ARG A 353 9.11 -27.85 -44.45
N LEU A 354 7.91 -28.18 -44.02
CA LEU A 354 7.58 -28.26 -42.60
C LEU A 354 8.34 -29.45 -42.00
N LEU A 355 9.05 -29.23 -40.91
CA LEU A 355 9.46 -30.31 -40.03
C LEU A 355 8.23 -30.66 -39.18
N ASP A 356 7.67 -31.82 -39.41
CA ASP A 356 6.58 -32.34 -38.59
C ASP A 356 7.06 -32.34 -37.14
N ASN A 357 6.23 -31.84 -36.26
CA ASN A 357 6.46 -31.96 -34.82
C ASN A 357 6.43 -33.46 -34.49
N VAL A 358 7.59 -34.05 -34.29
CA VAL A 358 7.67 -35.24 -33.45
C VAL A 358 7.38 -34.74 -32.03
N PRO A 359 6.39 -35.34 -31.33
CA PRO A 359 5.88 -34.89 -30.06
C PRO A 359 6.95 -34.75 -28.97
#